data_9dbaf50ab2009350229f2988286dfb1d
#
_entry.id   9dbaf50ab2009350229f2988286dfb1d
#
_cell.length_a   1.000
_cell.length_b   1.000
_cell.length_c   1.000
_cell.angle_alpha   90.00
_cell.angle_beta   90.00
_cell.angle_gamma   90.00
#
_symmetry.space_group_name_H-M   'P 1'
#
loop_
_entity.id
_entity.type
_entity.pdbx_description
1 polymer ?
#
loop_
_entity_poly.entity_id
_entity_poly.type
_entity_poly.pdbx_seq_one_letter_code
_entity_poly.pdbx_strand_id
1 'polypeptide(L)'
;MKKISFFLFLALHAPSIFLDYSKSAETLSFIDEMVYTHKFEKPYLIEIFKNAEKKEKIINSMNRPAEKKFSWAQYKSRLISPLRISNGVIFLERFLEDFERAEKIYGVPKEIVAAIIGIESSYGSITGRERVIDSLSTLAFDYPRRSKFFSKQLEQFLLLVREENLDPLGMKGSYAGAMGYGQFIPSSYRSYAIDFDGDGIRNIVTNPIDAIGSVANYLSKHGWEKNSLIAEELTKKDVNSNFKTSLSLKEASALELVSKKNLSNKKYLQINFEDKEFWLGHKNFNVL
;
A
#
# COMPACT_ATOMS: atom_id res chain seq x y z
N MET A 1 62.37 -21.38 -18.39
CA MET A 1 61.12 -22.15 -18.15
C MET A 1 60.46 -21.62 -16.88
N LYS A 2 59.43 -20.80 -16.98
CA LYS A 2 58.69 -20.27 -15.81
C LYS A 2 57.52 -21.20 -15.54
N LYS A 3 57.47 -21.76 -14.33
CA LYS A 3 56.36 -22.58 -13.86
C LYS A 3 55.21 -21.65 -13.48
N ILE A 4 54.10 -21.77 -14.18
CA ILE A 4 52.83 -21.10 -13.82
C ILE A 4 52.10 -22.03 -12.87
N SER A 5 51.99 -21.60 -11.60
CA SER A 5 51.21 -22.29 -10.56
C SER A 5 49.75 -21.87 -10.71
N PHE A 6 48.87 -22.80 -11.07
CA PHE A 6 47.45 -22.59 -11.16
C PHE A 6 46.85 -22.77 -9.77
N PHE A 7 46.49 -21.66 -9.10
CA PHE A 7 45.71 -21.72 -7.84
C PHE A 7 44.23 -21.90 -8.17
N LEU A 8 43.73 -23.11 -7.92
CA LEU A 8 42.34 -23.44 -8.02
C LEU A 8 41.62 -22.84 -6.77
N PHE A 9 40.90 -21.71 -6.96
CA PHE A 9 40.05 -21.16 -5.92
C PHE A 9 38.77 -22.02 -5.82
N LEU A 10 38.74 -22.93 -4.86
CA LEU A 10 37.49 -23.62 -4.48
C LEU A 10 36.60 -22.61 -3.75
N ALA A 11 35.64 -22.04 -4.46
CA ALA A 11 34.59 -21.26 -3.81
C ALA A 11 33.74 -22.21 -2.95
N LEU A 12 34.02 -22.22 -1.66
CA LEU A 12 33.15 -22.81 -0.65
C LEU A 12 31.81 -22.03 -0.66
N HIS A 13 30.81 -22.55 -1.37
CA HIS A 13 29.44 -22.13 -1.18
C HIS A 13 29.03 -22.56 0.23
N ALA A 14 29.01 -21.63 1.19
CA ALA A 14 28.36 -21.88 2.46
C ALA A 14 26.88 -22.17 2.16
N PRO A 15 26.33 -23.28 2.67
CA PRO A 15 24.92 -23.55 2.50
C PRO A 15 24.15 -22.39 3.13
N SER A 16 23.24 -21.78 2.36
CA SER A 16 22.27 -20.85 2.90
C SER A 16 21.50 -21.62 3.97
N ILE A 17 21.70 -21.27 5.24
CA ILE A 17 20.89 -21.80 6.33
C ILE A 17 19.50 -21.23 6.10
N PHE A 18 18.64 -21.99 5.43
CA PHE A 18 17.21 -21.68 5.38
C PHE A 18 16.69 -21.78 6.81
N LEU A 19 16.32 -20.66 7.38
CA LEU A 19 15.67 -20.63 8.68
C LEU A 19 14.28 -21.24 8.48
N ASP A 20 14.09 -22.43 9.02
CA ASP A 20 12.80 -23.11 9.04
C ASP A 20 11.93 -22.46 10.13
N TYR A 21 11.05 -21.56 9.72
CA TYR A 21 10.17 -20.85 10.64
C TYR A 21 9.31 -21.79 11.48
N SER A 22 8.96 -22.99 10.98
CA SER A 22 8.14 -23.94 11.72
C SER A 22 8.75 -24.43 13.03
N LYS A 23 10.05 -24.13 13.26
CA LYS A 23 10.81 -24.55 14.46
C LYS A 23 11.09 -23.41 15.43
N SER A 24 10.82 -22.16 15.08
CA SER A 24 11.05 -21.04 15.99
C SER A 24 9.96 -20.95 17.06
N ALA A 25 10.35 -20.57 18.28
CA ALA A 25 9.41 -20.45 19.40
C ALA A 25 8.33 -19.41 19.13
N GLU A 26 8.70 -18.30 18.50
CA GLU A 26 7.79 -17.20 18.14
C GLU A 26 6.76 -17.66 17.12
N THR A 27 7.18 -18.40 16.09
CA THR A 27 6.27 -18.95 15.09
C THR A 27 5.36 -20.02 15.68
N LEU A 28 5.86 -20.91 16.52
CA LEU A 28 5.05 -21.92 17.20
C LEU A 28 3.98 -21.28 18.09
N SER A 29 4.35 -20.24 18.85
CA SER A 29 3.37 -19.46 19.64
C SER A 29 2.31 -18.82 18.76
N PHE A 30 2.69 -18.23 17.63
CA PHE A 30 1.75 -17.67 16.66
C PHE A 30 0.83 -18.75 16.06
N ILE A 31 1.37 -19.91 15.70
CA ILE A 31 0.57 -21.06 15.21
C ILE A 31 -0.44 -21.49 16.26
N ASP A 32 -0.04 -21.64 17.52
CA ASP A 32 -0.94 -22.03 18.60
C ASP A 32 -2.07 -21.03 18.81
N GLU A 33 -1.79 -19.72 18.70
CA GLU A 33 -2.80 -18.66 18.73
C GLU A 33 -3.79 -18.80 17.55
N MET A 34 -3.28 -19.03 16.33
CA MET A 34 -4.12 -19.22 15.13
C MET A 34 -5.03 -20.46 15.24
N VAL A 35 -4.51 -21.55 15.79
CA VAL A 35 -5.28 -22.78 16.04
C VAL A 35 -6.36 -22.50 17.10
N TYR A 36 -5.98 -21.90 18.22
CA TYR A 36 -6.91 -21.64 19.32
C TYR A 36 -8.01 -20.65 18.92
N THR A 37 -7.62 -19.53 18.35
CA THR A 37 -8.52 -18.40 18.06
C THR A 37 -9.31 -18.61 16.78
N HIS A 38 -8.64 -19.04 15.71
CA HIS A 38 -9.22 -19.09 14.38
C HIS A 38 -9.50 -20.48 13.85
N LYS A 39 -9.23 -21.53 14.68
CA LYS A 39 -9.53 -22.92 14.35
C LYS A 39 -8.83 -23.40 13.07
N PHE A 40 -7.60 -22.94 12.87
CA PHE A 40 -6.74 -23.52 11.84
C PHE A 40 -6.25 -24.90 12.22
N GLU A 41 -6.05 -25.76 11.23
CA GLU A 41 -5.37 -27.03 11.43
C GLU A 41 -3.88 -26.81 11.66
N LYS A 42 -3.35 -27.25 12.82
CA LYS A 42 -1.94 -27.06 13.17
C LYS A 42 -0.96 -27.61 12.12
N PRO A 43 -1.17 -28.85 11.58
CA PRO A 43 -0.30 -29.38 10.54
C PRO A 43 -0.26 -28.53 9.27
N TYR A 44 -1.38 -27.93 8.87
CA TYR A 44 -1.46 -27.02 7.73
C TYR A 44 -0.59 -25.79 7.92
N LEU A 45 -0.67 -25.13 9.08
CA LEU A 45 0.15 -23.96 9.39
C LEU A 45 1.65 -24.33 9.48
N ILE A 46 1.98 -25.46 10.11
CA ILE A 46 3.37 -25.95 10.16
C ILE A 46 3.94 -26.10 8.75
N GLU A 47 3.19 -26.67 7.81
CA GLU A 47 3.67 -26.84 6.44
C GLU A 47 3.86 -25.50 5.71
N ILE A 48 2.97 -24.53 5.92
CA ILE A 48 3.15 -23.15 5.38
C ILE A 48 4.45 -22.56 5.91
N PHE A 49 4.67 -22.56 7.24
CA PHE A 49 5.83 -21.93 7.85
C PHE A 49 7.14 -22.69 7.61
N LYS A 50 7.10 -23.97 7.35
CA LYS A 50 8.25 -24.75 6.88
C LYS A 50 8.72 -24.32 5.50
N ASN A 51 7.78 -23.84 4.64
CA ASN A 51 8.04 -23.35 3.29
C ASN A 51 8.20 -21.83 3.21
N ALA A 52 7.99 -21.10 4.31
CA ALA A 52 8.25 -19.67 4.37
C ALA A 52 9.73 -19.39 4.56
N GLU A 53 10.24 -18.36 3.88
CA GLU A 53 11.65 -18.03 3.86
C GLU A 53 11.90 -16.66 4.50
N LYS A 54 12.92 -16.59 5.38
CA LYS A 54 13.44 -15.32 5.86
C LYS A 54 14.13 -14.56 4.73
N LYS A 55 13.77 -13.29 4.57
CA LYS A 55 14.31 -12.40 3.53
C LYS A 55 15.06 -11.20 4.15
N GLU A 56 16.36 -11.36 4.37
CA GLU A 56 17.21 -10.28 4.92
C GLU A 56 17.12 -8.96 4.12
N LYS A 57 16.92 -9.04 2.79
CA LYS A 57 16.71 -7.86 1.95
C LYS A 57 15.49 -7.04 2.37
N ILE A 58 14.46 -7.68 2.93
CA ILE A 58 13.26 -7.01 3.42
C ILE A 58 13.59 -6.20 4.68
N ILE A 59 14.29 -6.81 5.64
CA ILE A 59 14.75 -6.14 6.85
C ILE A 59 15.63 -4.93 6.50
N ASN A 60 16.58 -5.12 5.58
CA ASN A 60 17.43 -4.05 5.09
C ASN A 60 16.66 -2.93 4.41
N SER A 61 15.60 -3.25 3.66
CA SER A 61 14.73 -2.26 3.03
C SER A 61 13.92 -1.46 4.06
N MET A 62 13.42 -2.13 5.11
CA MET A 62 12.71 -1.48 6.22
C MET A 62 13.61 -0.60 7.09
N ASN A 63 14.89 -0.96 7.22
CA ASN A 63 15.86 -0.19 7.99
C ASN A 63 16.51 0.95 7.21
N ARG A 64 16.34 0.99 5.88
CA ARG A 64 16.84 2.13 5.11
C ARG A 64 16.09 3.38 5.58
N PRO A 65 16.82 4.38 6.09
CA PRO A 65 16.17 5.63 6.45
C PRO A 65 15.47 6.16 5.18
N ALA A 66 14.36 6.84 5.38
CA ALA A 66 13.73 7.63 4.32
C ALA A 66 14.63 8.86 3.99
N GLU A 67 15.93 8.63 3.84
CA GLU A 67 17.00 9.63 3.79
C GLU A 67 17.05 10.41 2.50
N LYS A 68 16.42 9.95 1.46
CA LYS A 68 16.19 10.78 0.29
C LYS A 68 14.83 11.45 0.44
N LYS A 69 14.82 12.55 1.18
CA LYS A 69 13.75 13.54 1.03
C LYS A 69 13.85 14.06 -0.40
N PHE A 70 13.02 13.51 -1.27
CA PHE A 70 12.86 14.08 -2.61
C PHE A 70 12.26 15.48 -2.46
N SER A 71 12.77 16.44 -3.21
CA SER A 71 12.06 17.69 -3.41
C SER A 71 10.69 17.41 -4.03
N TRP A 72 9.74 18.32 -3.88
CA TRP A 72 8.43 18.18 -4.51
C TRP A 72 8.54 17.98 -6.02
N ALA A 73 9.41 18.74 -6.70
CA ALA A 73 9.65 18.58 -8.13
C ALA A 73 10.14 17.17 -8.50
N GLN A 74 11.07 16.60 -7.72
CA GLN A 74 11.56 15.25 -7.90
C GLN A 74 10.47 14.19 -7.64
N TYR A 75 9.65 14.40 -6.61
CA TYR A 75 8.54 13.51 -6.29
C TYR A 75 7.49 13.54 -7.40
N LYS A 76 7.07 14.75 -7.80
CA LYS A 76 6.12 14.98 -8.88
C LYS A 76 6.57 14.35 -10.20
N SER A 77 7.83 14.57 -10.62
CA SER A 77 8.36 14.02 -11.88
C SER A 77 8.39 12.47 -11.91
N ARG A 78 8.53 11.84 -10.75
CA ARG A 78 8.50 10.36 -10.64
C ARG A 78 7.10 9.78 -10.74
N LEU A 79 6.12 10.47 -10.16
CA LEU A 79 4.75 9.99 -10.11
C LEU A 79 3.92 10.46 -11.30
N ILE A 80 4.19 11.67 -11.81
CA ILE A 80 3.44 12.27 -12.92
C ILE A 80 4.34 12.32 -14.16
N SER A 81 4.49 11.17 -14.83
CA SER A 81 5.19 11.08 -16.10
C SER A 81 4.18 11.03 -17.27
N PRO A 82 4.55 11.51 -18.49
CA PRO A 82 3.69 11.40 -19.66
C PRO A 82 3.22 9.97 -19.92
N LEU A 83 4.11 9.00 -19.75
CA LEU A 83 3.78 7.58 -19.91
C LEU A 83 2.74 7.11 -18.90
N ARG A 84 2.87 7.50 -17.61
CA ARG A 84 1.86 7.11 -16.61
C ARG A 84 0.53 7.76 -16.88
N ILE A 85 0.50 9.02 -17.32
CA ILE A 85 -0.73 9.71 -17.69
C ILE A 85 -1.39 9.00 -18.87
N SER A 86 -0.64 8.72 -19.93
CA SER A 86 -1.16 8.01 -21.12
C SER A 86 -1.72 6.62 -20.76
N ASN A 87 -0.98 5.84 -19.96
CA ASN A 87 -1.45 4.54 -19.49
C ASN A 87 -2.71 4.67 -18.63
N GLY A 88 -2.83 5.76 -17.86
CA GLY A 88 -4.02 6.04 -17.05
C GLY A 88 -5.26 6.32 -17.89
N VAL A 89 -5.11 7.09 -18.94
CA VAL A 89 -6.21 7.33 -19.89
C VAL A 89 -6.66 6.03 -20.54
N ILE A 90 -5.71 5.23 -21.06
CA ILE A 90 -6.00 3.93 -21.67
C ILE A 90 -6.69 2.98 -20.68
N PHE A 91 -6.21 2.93 -19.43
CA PHE A 91 -6.80 2.08 -18.39
C PHE A 91 -8.21 2.53 -18.03
N LEU A 92 -8.43 3.84 -17.88
CA LEU A 92 -9.74 4.41 -17.57
C LEU A 92 -10.74 4.15 -18.73
N GLU A 93 -10.33 4.37 -19.98
CA GLU A 93 -11.16 4.10 -21.14
C GLU A 93 -11.52 2.62 -21.27
N ARG A 94 -10.55 1.73 -21.02
CA ARG A 94 -10.75 0.28 -21.11
C ARG A 94 -11.79 -0.24 -20.11
N PHE A 95 -11.89 0.36 -18.93
CA PHE A 95 -12.81 -0.05 -17.86
C PHE A 95 -13.81 1.06 -17.51
N LEU A 96 -14.19 1.88 -18.51
CA LEU A 96 -14.99 3.09 -18.30
C LEU A 96 -16.30 2.81 -17.56
N GLU A 97 -17.04 1.78 -17.98
CA GLU A 97 -18.31 1.41 -17.37
C GLU A 97 -18.17 1.03 -15.90
N ASP A 98 -17.10 0.31 -15.54
CA ASP A 98 -16.82 -0.09 -14.16
C ASP A 98 -16.41 1.12 -13.31
N PHE A 99 -15.61 2.03 -13.86
CA PHE A 99 -15.26 3.28 -13.20
C PHE A 99 -16.49 4.18 -12.96
N GLU A 100 -17.38 4.34 -13.94
CA GLU A 100 -18.61 5.12 -13.80
C GLU A 100 -19.57 4.48 -12.79
N ARG A 101 -19.67 3.16 -12.80
CA ARG A 101 -20.44 2.41 -11.81
C ARG A 101 -19.87 2.60 -10.40
N ALA A 102 -18.55 2.53 -10.22
CA ALA A 102 -17.89 2.76 -8.94
C ALA A 102 -18.09 4.20 -8.44
N GLU A 103 -17.94 5.20 -9.32
CA GLU A 103 -18.20 6.60 -9.00
C GLU A 103 -19.65 6.83 -8.58
N LYS A 104 -20.60 6.24 -9.30
CA LYS A 104 -22.02 6.33 -8.95
C LYS A 104 -22.34 5.75 -7.57
N ILE A 105 -21.75 4.59 -7.23
CA ILE A 105 -22.01 3.86 -5.99
C ILE A 105 -21.30 4.52 -4.81
N TYR A 106 -20.01 4.82 -4.95
CA TYR A 106 -19.14 5.24 -3.85
C TYR A 106 -18.93 6.76 -3.78
N GLY A 107 -19.30 7.50 -4.83
CA GLY A 107 -19.14 8.95 -4.87
C GLY A 107 -17.70 9.44 -5.01
N VAL A 108 -16.76 8.55 -5.33
CA VAL A 108 -15.35 8.87 -5.61
C VAL A 108 -15.16 9.06 -7.10
N PRO A 109 -14.64 10.21 -7.56
CA PRO A 109 -14.39 10.45 -8.98
C PRO A 109 -13.52 9.35 -9.60
N LYS A 110 -13.89 8.91 -10.80
CA LYS A 110 -13.17 7.85 -11.51
C LYS A 110 -11.69 8.16 -11.74
N GLU A 111 -11.38 9.42 -11.97
CA GLU A 111 -9.99 9.89 -12.15
C GLU A 111 -9.15 9.69 -10.88
N ILE A 112 -9.74 9.83 -9.70
CA ILE A 112 -9.06 9.62 -8.41
C ILE A 112 -8.76 8.13 -8.21
N VAL A 113 -9.74 7.26 -8.47
CA VAL A 113 -9.54 5.81 -8.37
C VAL A 113 -8.47 5.35 -9.37
N ALA A 114 -8.52 5.83 -10.61
CA ALA A 114 -7.52 5.52 -11.62
C ALA A 114 -6.12 6.02 -11.24
N ALA A 115 -6.03 7.24 -10.68
CA ALA A 115 -4.75 7.82 -10.24
C ALA A 115 -4.11 7.01 -9.12
N ILE A 116 -4.88 6.56 -8.11
CA ILE A 116 -4.39 5.70 -7.03
C ILE A 116 -3.86 4.38 -7.60
N ILE A 117 -4.62 3.69 -8.42
CA ILE A 117 -4.18 2.44 -9.07
C ILE A 117 -2.91 2.68 -9.90
N GLY A 118 -2.82 3.83 -10.57
CA GLY A 118 -1.65 4.21 -11.35
C GLY A 118 -0.41 4.46 -10.48
N ILE A 119 -0.56 5.10 -9.32
CA ILE A 119 0.53 5.37 -8.37
C ILE A 119 0.98 4.08 -7.70
N GLU A 120 0.06 3.27 -7.20
CA GLU A 120 0.31 2.10 -6.39
C GLU A 120 0.92 0.93 -7.18
N SER A 121 0.45 0.70 -8.40
CA SER A 121 0.85 -0.50 -9.16
C SER A 121 1.16 -0.26 -10.64
N SER A 122 1.19 1.00 -11.10
CA SER A 122 1.28 1.32 -12.53
C SER A 122 0.22 0.56 -13.33
N TYR A 123 -1.03 0.65 -12.88
CA TYR A 123 -2.19 -0.02 -13.48
C TYR A 123 -2.06 -1.55 -13.53
N GLY A 124 -1.56 -2.14 -12.44
CA GLY A 124 -1.38 -3.58 -12.30
C GLY A 124 -0.09 -4.14 -12.88
N SER A 125 0.76 -3.31 -13.50
CA SER A 125 2.04 -3.77 -14.08
C SER A 125 3.09 -4.07 -13.01
N ILE A 126 2.99 -3.48 -11.82
CA ILE A 126 3.94 -3.62 -10.71
C ILE A 126 3.17 -3.85 -9.42
N THR A 127 2.80 -5.09 -9.15
CA THR A 127 2.03 -5.47 -7.95
C THR A 127 2.88 -6.06 -6.82
N GLY A 128 4.21 -6.11 -7.02
CA GLY A 128 5.14 -6.73 -6.09
C GLY A 128 5.66 -8.09 -6.58
N ARG A 129 6.82 -8.50 -6.04
CA ARG A 129 7.51 -9.73 -6.47
C ARG A 129 7.83 -10.69 -5.32
N GLU A 130 7.67 -10.23 -4.07
CA GLU A 130 7.94 -11.06 -2.91
C GLU A 130 6.73 -11.94 -2.61
N ARG A 131 6.96 -13.19 -2.16
CA ARG A 131 5.86 -13.96 -1.57
C ARG A 131 5.38 -13.25 -0.31
N VAL A 132 4.08 -13.03 -0.21
CA VAL A 132 3.48 -12.30 0.91
C VAL A 132 3.77 -13.00 2.24
N ILE A 133 3.72 -14.34 2.24
CA ILE A 133 4.06 -15.13 3.42
C ILE A 133 5.50 -14.88 3.89
N ASP A 134 6.49 -14.82 2.98
CA ASP A 134 7.89 -14.54 3.32
C ASP A 134 8.04 -13.14 3.90
N SER A 135 7.41 -12.14 3.24
CA SER A 135 7.47 -10.75 3.66
C SER A 135 6.91 -10.57 5.06
N LEU A 136 5.72 -11.09 5.29
CA LEU A 136 5.03 -10.93 6.56
C LEU A 136 5.67 -11.75 7.68
N SER A 137 6.12 -12.99 7.41
CA SER A 137 6.84 -13.81 8.40
C SER A 137 8.16 -13.15 8.80
N THR A 138 8.95 -12.67 7.83
CA THR A 138 10.18 -11.95 8.10
C THR A 138 9.94 -10.72 8.98
N LEU A 139 8.92 -9.93 8.67
CA LEU A 139 8.63 -8.70 9.41
C LEU A 139 7.93 -8.95 10.75
N ALA A 140 7.19 -10.03 10.88
CA ALA A 140 6.54 -10.43 12.12
C ALA A 140 7.56 -10.97 13.15
N PHE A 141 8.47 -11.83 12.71
CA PHE A 141 9.34 -12.57 13.63
C PHE A 141 10.76 -12.00 13.73
N ASP A 142 11.26 -11.34 12.68
CA ASP A 142 12.65 -10.86 12.63
C ASP A 142 12.79 -9.31 12.58
N TYR A 143 11.67 -8.56 12.70
CA TYR A 143 11.70 -7.10 12.70
C TYR A 143 11.04 -6.50 13.96
N PRO A 144 11.73 -6.43 15.12
CA PRO A 144 11.14 -6.09 16.42
C PRO A 144 10.39 -4.76 16.46
N ARG A 145 10.86 -3.74 15.71
CA ARG A 145 10.26 -2.39 15.72
C ARG A 145 8.78 -2.36 15.36
N ARG A 146 8.31 -3.28 14.52
CA ARG A 146 6.92 -3.36 14.05
C ARG A 146 6.37 -4.79 14.08
N SER A 147 6.99 -5.70 14.81
CA SER A 147 6.62 -7.10 14.93
C SER A 147 5.11 -7.27 15.20
N LYS A 148 4.58 -6.59 16.22
CA LYS A 148 3.15 -6.64 16.57
C LYS A 148 2.22 -6.28 15.40
N PHE A 149 2.57 -5.24 14.63
CA PHE A 149 1.80 -4.84 13.46
C PHE A 149 1.84 -5.92 12.38
N PHE A 150 3.03 -6.44 12.07
CA PHE A 150 3.18 -7.42 11.00
C PHE A 150 2.65 -8.81 11.39
N SER A 151 2.73 -9.21 12.67
CA SER A 151 2.04 -10.41 13.16
C SER A 151 0.53 -10.33 12.94
N LYS A 152 -0.06 -9.15 13.19
CA LYS A 152 -1.47 -8.94 12.89
C LYS A 152 -1.78 -8.99 11.38
N GLN A 153 -0.87 -8.46 10.53
CA GLN A 153 -1.05 -8.59 9.07
C GLN A 153 -0.88 -10.03 8.60
N LEU A 154 0.03 -10.81 9.19
CA LEU A 154 0.23 -12.22 8.90
C LEU A 154 -1.01 -13.05 9.28
N GLU A 155 -1.61 -12.78 10.45
CA GLU A 155 -2.90 -13.35 10.85
C GLU A 155 -3.98 -13.04 9.82
N GLN A 156 -4.12 -11.77 9.42
CA GLN A 156 -5.11 -11.35 8.43
C GLN A 156 -4.85 -11.96 7.05
N PHE A 157 -3.60 -12.18 6.67
CA PHE A 157 -3.24 -12.86 5.43
C PHE A 157 -3.67 -14.33 5.43
N LEU A 158 -3.40 -15.06 6.49
CA LEU A 158 -3.80 -16.47 6.59
C LEU A 158 -5.34 -16.63 6.60
N LEU A 159 -6.05 -15.69 7.25
CA LEU A 159 -7.51 -15.66 7.20
C LEU A 159 -8.03 -15.37 5.80
N LEU A 160 -7.45 -14.37 5.11
CA LEU A 160 -7.79 -14.04 3.71
C LEU A 160 -7.60 -15.24 2.79
N VAL A 161 -6.44 -15.90 2.89
CA VAL A 161 -6.13 -17.09 2.09
C VAL A 161 -7.18 -18.19 2.26
N ARG A 162 -7.63 -18.42 3.50
CA ARG A 162 -8.67 -19.40 3.79
C ARG A 162 -10.04 -18.95 3.25
N GLU A 163 -10.39 -17.69 3.42
CA GLU A 163 -11.68 -17.13 3.00
C GLU A 163 -11.85 -17.16 1.48
N GLU A 164 -10.77 -16.83 0.76
CA GLU A 164 -10.79 -16.76 -0.72
C GLU A 164 -10.25 -18.01 -1.39
N ASN A 165 -9.93 -19.07 -0.61
CA ASN A 165 -9.34 -20.31 -1.12
C ASN A 165 -8.10 -20.11 -2.00
N LEU A 166 -7.17 -19.23 -1.52
CA LEU A 166 -5.95 -18.88 -2.23
C LEU A 166 -4.77 -19.76 -1.80
N ASP A 167 -3.74 -19.85 -2.65
CA ASP A 167 -2.47 -20.48 -2.28
C ASP A 167 -1.60 -19.52 -1.46
N PRO A 168 -1.34 -19.77 -0.16
CA PRO A 168 -0.52 -18.90 0.69
C PRO A 168 0.93 -18.78 0.22
N LEU A 169 1.45 -19.78 -0.49
CA LEU A 169 2.82 -19.81 -0.99
C LEU A 169 2.96 -19.17 -2.37
N GLY A 170 1.86 -19.04 -3.12
CA GLY A 170 1.82 -18.45 -4.45
C GLY A 170 1.56 -16.95 -4.46
N MET A 171 0.92 -16.40 -3.42
CA MET A 171 0.54 -14.99 -3.35
C MET A 171 1.75 -14.06 -3.33
N LYS A 172 1.78 -13.10 -4.28
CA LYS A 172 2.85 -12.10 -4.40
C LYS A 172 2.37 -10.70 -4.03
N GLY A 173 3.30 -9.91 -3.52
CA GLY A 173 3.05 -8.54 -3.11
C GLY A 173 4.34 -7.74 -2.95
N SER A 174 4.23 -6.59 -2.28
CA SER A 174 5.38 -5.75 -1.94
C SER A 174 6.23 -6.39 -0.83
N TYR A 175 7.41 -5.83 -0.60
CA TYR A 175 8.27 -6.25 0.53
C TYR A 175 7.61 -6.08 1.91
N ALA A 176 6.55 -5.29 2.02
CA ALA A 176 5.78 -5.09 3.25
C ALA A 176 4.42 -5.84 3.23
N GLY A 177 4.19 -6.71 2.24
CA GLY A 177 2.99 -7.54 2.16
C GLY A 177 1.76 -6.86 1.56
N ALA A 178 1.90 -5.72 0.89
CA ALA A 178 0.81 -5.09 0.15
C ALA A 178 0.58 -5.80 -1.20
N MET A 179 -0.67 -5.95 -1.62
CA MET A 179 -1.09 -6.81 -2.73
C MET A 179 -1.94 -6.08 -3.76
N GLY A 180 -1.80 -6.50 -5.01
CA GLY A 180 -2.70 -6.19 -6.10
C GLY A 180 -2.61 -4.76 -6.64
N TYR A 181 -3.61 -4.39 -7.42
CA TYR A 181 -3.69 -3.09 -8.10
C TYR A 181 -3.67 -1.89 -7.14
N GLY A 182 -4.37 -1.98 -6.02
CA GLY A 182 -4.47 -0.92 -5.00
C GLY A 182 -3.48 -1.07 -3.86
N GLN A 183 -2.54 -2.02 -3.91
CA GLN A 183 -1.54 -2.30 -2.86
C GLN A 183 -2.14 -2.40 -1.46
N PHE A 184 -3.23 -3.17 -1.32
CA PHE A 184 -3.88 -3.38 -0.04
C PHE A 184 -3.06 -4.32 0.85
N ILE A 185 -2.80 -3.91 2.10
CA ILE A 185 -2.30 -4.82 3.14
C ILE A 185 -3.40 -5.83 3.49
N PRO A 186 -3.08 -7.01 4.05
CA PRO A 186 -4.07 -8.08 4.29
C PRO A 186 -5.31 -7.65 5.06
N SER A 187 -5.15 -6.83 6.10
CA SER A 187 -6.30 -6.32 6.87
C SER A 187 -7.22 -5.43 6.03
N SER A 188 -6.64 -4.61 5.15
CA SER A 188 -7.42 -3.75 4.24
C SER A 188 -8.09 -4.58 3.15
N TYR A 189 -7.42 -5.61 2.63
CA TYR A 189 -8.02 -6.53 1.66
C TYR A 189 -9.28 -7.16 2.25
N ARG A 190 -9.18 -7.80 3.42
CA ARG A 190 -10.33 -8.43 4.08
C ARG A 190 -11.46 -7.47 4.40
N SER A 191 -11.15 -6.22 4.76
CA SER A 191 -12.14 -5.25 5.21
C SER A 191 -12.81 -4.48 4.07
N TYR A 192 -12.11 -4.28 2.96
CA TYR A 192 -12.54 -3.32 1.94
C TYR A 192 -12.56 -3.86 0.52
N ALA A 193 -11.90 -4.99 0.23
CA ALA A 193 -12.02 -5.61 -1.08
C ALA A 193 -13.44 -6.14 -1.29
N ILE A 194 -13.93 -5.96 -2.50
CA ILE A 194 -15.26 -6.38 -2.92
C ILE A 194 -15.17 -7.16 -4.23
N ASP A 195 -16.07 -8.10 -4.39
CA ASP A 195 -16.40 -8.73 -5.65
C ASP A 195 -17.25 -7.72 -6.44
N PHE A 196 -16.61 -6.98 -7.33
CA PHE A 196 -17.29 -5.88 -8.02
C PHE A 196 -17.86 -6.29 -9.36
N ASP A 197 -17.37 -7.34 -9.99
CA ASP A 197 -17.97 -7.90 -11.21
C ASP A 197 -19.01 -9.00 -10.93
N GLY A 198 -19.11 -9.48 -9.69
CA GLY A 198 -20.13 -10.43 -9.25
C GLY A 198 -19.81 -11.87 -9.60
N ASP A 199 -18.54 -12.23 -9.80
CA ASP A 199 -18.10 -13.60 -10.11
C ASP A 199 -18.03 -14.53 -8.90
N GLY A 200 -18.23 -13.99 -7.69
CA GLY A 200 -18.18 -14.68 -6.41
C GLY A 200 -16.81 -14.69 -5.75
N ILE A 201 -15.80 -13.99 -6.31
CA ILE A 201 -14.42 -13.95 -5.82
C ILE A 201 -13.96 -12.50 -5.67
N ARG A 202 -13.43 -12.14 -4.51
CA ARG A 202 -12.82 -10.81 -4.29
C ARG A 202 -11.36 -10.79 -4.75
N ASN A 203 -11.10 -10.58 -6.03
CA ASN A 203 -9.75 -10.70 -6.61
C ASN A 203 -9.15 -9.34 -7.01
N ILE A 204 -8.63 -8.58 -6.08
CA ILE A 204 -7.95 -7.30 -6.37
C ILE A 204 -6.52 -7.48 -6.89
N VAL A 205 -6.03 -8.71 -7.01
CA VAL A 205 -4.63 -8.99 -7.43
C VAL A 205 -4.52 -9.08 -8.94
N THR A 206 -5.45 -9.75 -9.59
CA THR A 206 -5.42 -9.99 -11.04
C THR A 206 -6.68 -9.48 -11.75
N ASN A 207 -7.74 -9.16 -11.02
CA ASN A 207 -8.98 -8.62 -11.56
C ASN A 207 -9.03 -7.09 -11.40
N PRO A 208 -8.89 -6.31 -12.49
CA PRO A 208 -8.94 -4.85 -12.44
C PRO A 208 -10.33 -4.31 -12.04
N ILE A 209 -11.43 -5.03 -12.33
CA ILE A 209 -12.78 -4.59 -12.00
C ILE A 209 -13.00 -4.60 -10.50
N ASP A 210 -12.61 -5.69 -9.82
CA ASP A 210 -12.64 -5.75 -8.37
C ASP A 210 -11.72 -4.72 -7.72
N ALA A 211 -10.56 -4.48 -8.32
CA ALA A 211 -9.63 -3.48 -7.82
C ALA A 211 -10.22 -2.06 -7.90
N ILE A 212 -10.89 -1.71 -9.00
CA ILE A 212 -11.57 -0.41 -9.18
C ILE A 212 -12.63 -0.24 -8.09
N GLY A 213 -13.52 -1.21 -7.96
CA GLY A 213 -14.58 -1.18 -6.94
C GLY A 213 -14.01 -1.12 -5.51
N SER A 214 -12.97 -1.90 -5.23
CA SER A 214 -12.35 -1.99 -3.90
C SER A 214 -11.63 -0.70 -3.50
N VAL A 215 -10.91 -0.04 -4.40
CA VAL A 215 -10.28 1.26 -4.14
C VAL A 215 -11.34 2.32 -3.88
N ALA A 216 -12.40 2.37 -4.67
CA ALA A 216 -13.50 3.31 -4.45
C ALA A 216 -14.22 3.04 -3.12
N ASN A 217 -14.50 1.78 -2.78
CA ASN A 217 -15.06 1.37 -1.49
C ASN A 217 -14.16 1.78 -0.32
N TYR A 218 -12.84 1.55 -0.42
CA TYR A 218 -11.86 1.94 0.59
C TYR A 218 -11.95 3.44 0.91
N LEU A 219 -11.89 4.31 -0.10
CA LEU A 219 -11.97 5.76 0.07
C LEU A 219 -13.32 6.18 0.68
N SER A 220 -14.42 5.61 0.19
CA SER A 220 -15.76 5.86 0.72
C SER A 220 -15.86 5.50 2.21
N LYS A 221 -15.36 4.33 2.62
CA LYS A 221 -15.34 3.87 4.02
C LYS A 221 -14.43 4.69 4.91
N HIS A 222 -13.41 5.34 4.35
CA HIS A 222 -12.51 6.25 5.07
C HIS A 222 -13.01 7.70 5.09
N GLY A 223 -14.24 7.94 4.64
CA GLY A 223 -14.92 9.22 4.81
C GLY A 223 -14.80 10.17 3.63
N TRP A 224 -14.58 9.64 2.42
CA TRP A 224 -14.71 10.43 1.20
C TRP A 224 -16.07 11.11 1.13
N GLU A 225 -16.07 12.40 0.84
CA GLU A 225 -17.28 13.20 0.67
C GLU A 225 -17.51 13.48 -0.82
N LYS A 226 -18.60 12.96 -1.35
CA LYS A 226 -19.02 13.21 -2.74
C LYS A 226 -19.15 14.71 -3.00
N ASN A 227 -18.67 15.16 -4.15
CA ASN A 227 -18.70 16.57 -4.59
C ASN A 227 -17.94 17.55 -3.68
N SER A 228 -17.14 17.08 -2.73
CA SER A 228 -16.27 17.93 -1.93
C SER A 228 -14.90 18.08 -2.62
N LEU A 229 -14.30 19.27 -2.47
CA LEU A 229 -12.97 19.53 -2.97
C LEU A 229 -11.93 18.64 -2.28
N ILE A 230 -10.85 18.35 -2.99
CA ILE A 230 -9.66 17.69 -2.44
C ILE A 230 -8.71 18.76 -1.90
N ALA A 231 -8.34 19.70 -2.75
CA ALA A 231 -7.48 20.84 -2.40
C ALA A 231 -7.78 22.01 -3.31
N GLU A 232 -7.43 23.21 -2.86
CA GLU A 232 -7.49 24.46 -3.62
C GLU A 232 -6.11 25.11 -3.62
N GLU A 233 -5.68 25.63 -4.77
CA GLU A 233 -4.49 26.47 -4.85
C GLU A 233 -4.76 27.82 -4.18
N LEU A 234 -3.80 28.29 -3.36
CA LEU A 234 -3.89 29.56 -2.66
C LEU A 234 -3.13 30.63 -3.41
N THR A 235 -3.74 31.78 -3.58
CA THR A 235 -3.20 32.89 -4.41
C THR A 235 -2.27 33.81 -3.65
N LYS A 236 -2.10 33.70 -2.34
CA LYS A 236 -1.29 34.64 -1.54
C LYS A 236 0.17 34.23 -1.45
N LYS A 237 1.05 35.19 -1.78
CA LYS A 237 2.51 35.00 -1.88
C LYS A 237 3.27 35.07 -0.55
N ASP A 238 2.64 35.52 0.55
CA ASP A 238 3.35 35.82 1.80
C ASP A 238 2.78 35.03 2.99
N VAL A 239 2.91 33.68 2.95
CA VAL A 239 2.63 32.87 4.12
C VAL A 239 3.93 32.69 4.90
N ASN A 240 4.01 33.34 6.06
CA ASN A 240 5.15 33.29 6.95
C ASN A 240 5.33 31.85 7.50
N SER A 241 6.56 31.41 7.67
CA SER A 241 7.05 30.03 7.79
C SER A 241 6.63 29.20 9.02
N ASN A 242 5.66 29.61 9.82
CA ASN A 242 5.16 28.82 10.96
C ASN A 242 3.95 27.97 10.54
N PHE A 243 4.23 26.88 9.83
CA PHE A 243 3.20 25.99 9.32
C PHE A 243 2.61 25.10 10.42
N LYS A 244 1.32 25.25 10.67
CA LYS A 244 0.55 24.21 11.36
C LYS A 244 0.04 23.20 10.34
N THR A 245 0.14 21.92 10.66
CA THR A 245 -0.36 20.82 9.81
C THR A 245 -1.89 20.78 9.71
N SER A 246 -2.62 21.52 10.54
CA SER A 246 -4.06 21.70 10.39
C SER A 246 -4.50 23.07 10.88
N LEU A 247 -5.37 23.72 10.12
CA LEU A 247 -5.93 25.03 10.41
C LEU A 247 -7.42 24.92 10.69
N SER A 248 -7.90 25.66 11.69
CA SER A 248 -9.33 25.96 11.82
C SER A 248 -9.74 26.97 10.74
N LEU A 249 -11.04 27.05 10.45
CA LEU A 249 -11.58 28.04 9.54
C LEU A 249 -11.19 29.48 9.96
N LYS A 250 -11.20 29.77 11.26
CA LYS A 250 -10.81 31.08 11.80
C LYS A 250 -9.34 31.40 11.51
N GLU A 251 -8.44 30.41 11.67
CA GLU A 251 -7.02 30.58 11.39
C GLU A 251 -6.78 30.71 9.87
N ALA A 252 -7.43 29.92 9.04
CA ALA A 252 -7.36 30.05 7.59
C ALA A 252 -7.88 31.39 7.10
N SER A 253 -8.98 31.90 7.65
CA SER A 253 -9.52 33.22 7.33
C SER A 253 -8.61 34.34 7.80
N ALA A 254 -8.01 34.22 9.00
CA ALA A 254 -7.08 35.26 9.53
C ALA A 254 -5.79 35.32 8.70
N LEU A 255 -5.39 34.23 8.06
CA LEU A 255 -4.25 34.19 7.13
C LEU A 255 -4.63 34.61 5.70
N GLU A 256 -5.88 35.02 5.48
CA GLU A 256 -6.43 35.32 4.14
C GLU A 256 -6.22 34.19 3.11
N LEU A 257 -6.11 32.96 3.59
CA LEU A 257 -5.87 31.76 2.77
C LEU A 257 -7.17 31.17 2.22
N VAL A 258 -8.29 31.82 2.47
CA VAL A 258 -9.59 31.25 2.20
C VAL A 258 -10.13 31.72 0.87
N SER A 259 -10.40 30.78 -0.02
CA SER A 259 -11.22 31.02 -1.20
C SER A 259 -12.64 31.47 -0.79
N LYS A 260 -13.23 32.39 -1.55
CA LYS A 260 -14.55 32.97 -1.30
C LYS A 260 -15.71 31.98 -1.47
N LYS A 261 -15.43 30.69 -1.73
CA LYS A 261 -16.44 29.66 -1.99
C LYS A 261 -16.62 28.74 -0.79
N ASN A 262 -17.78 28.82 -0.16
CA ASN A 262 -18.41 27.86 0.75
C ASN A 262 -17.51 27.15 1.78
N LEU A 263 -17.22 27.84 2.86
CA LEU A 263 -16.49 27.32 3.98
C LEU A 263 -17.43 26.69 5.00
N SER A 264 -17.36 25.38 5.16
CA SER A 264 -17.92 24.70 6.31
C SER A 264 -16.95 24.76 7.49
N ASN A 265 -17.41 24.58 8.73
CA ASN A 265 -16.62 24.51 9.98
C ASN A 265 -15.67 23.29 10.03
N LYS A 266 -15.07 22.90 8.90
CA LYS A 266 -14.19 21.75 8.77
C LYS A 266 -12.75 22.14 9.03
N LYS A 267 -11.93 21.19 9.45
CA LYS A 267 -10.47 21.36 9.56
C LYS A 267 -9.87 21.34 8.17
N TYR A 268 -8.96 22.25 7.92
CA TYR A 268 -8.20 22.35 6.69
C TYR A 268 -6.74 22.02 6.94
N LEU A 269 -6.08 21.46 5.94
CA LEU A 269 -4.66 21.18 5.96
C LEU A 269 -3.96 22.17 5.02
N GLN A 270 -3.06 22.97 5.56
CA GLN A 270 -2.20 23.82 4.72
C GLN A 270 -1.04 22.98 4.22
N ILE A 271 -0.83 23.00 2.90
CA ILE A 271 0.26 22.30 2.23
C ILE A 271 1.15 23.35 1.58
N ASN A 272 2.45 23.27 1.86
CA ASN A 272 3.46 24.11 1.22
C ASN A 272 4.42 23.22 0.45
N PHE A 273 4.66 23.56 -0.81
CA PHE A 273 5.66 22.93 -1.65
C PHE A 273 6.88 23.84 -1.82
N GLU A 274 8.05 23.26 -2.03
CA GLU A 274 9.32 23.98 -2.17
C GLU A 274 9.31 25.05 -3.26
N ASP A 275 8.44 24.93 -4.25
CA ASP A 275 8.28 25.87 -5.38
C ASP A 275 7.39 27.07 -5.06
N LYS A 276 7.12 27.33 -3.76
CA LYS A 276 6.20 28.40 -3.30
C LYS A 276 4.76 28.21 -3.77
N GLU A 277 4.37 27.02 -4.11
CA GLU A 277 2.97 26.66 -4.32
C GLU A 277 2.31 26.42 -2.94
N PHE A 278 1.16 27.05 -2.70
CA PHE A 278 0.39 26.88 -1.48
C PHE A 278 -0.96 26.28 -1.82
N TRP A 279 -1.30 25.23 -1.11
CA TRP A 279 -2.57 24.53 -1.28
C TRP A 279 -3.31 24.43 0.04
N LEU A 280 -4.63 24.56 0.01
CA LEU A 280 -5.51 24.29 1.12
C LEU A 280 -6.16 22.92 0.91
N GLY A 281 -5.73 21.92 1.68
CA GLY A 281 -6.34 20.59 1.64
C GLY A 281 -7.69 20.58 2.35
N HIS A 282 -8.70 20.00 1.71
CA HIS A 282 -10.03 19.77 2.26
C HIS A 282 -10.12 18.37 2.90
N LYS A 283 -11.33 18.00 3.37
CA LYS A 283 -11.52 16.70 4.02
C LYS A 283 -11.08 15.53 3.13
N ASN A 284 -11.38 15.56 1.84
CA ASN A 284 -10.99 14.50 0.90
C ASN A 284 -9.48 14.37 0.73
N PHE A 285 -8.71 15.44 0.96
CA PHE A 285 -7.25 15.35 0.98
C PHE A 285 -6.73 14.49 2.13
N ASN A 286 -7.43 14.48 3.28
CA ASN A 286 -7.04 13.64 4.41
C ASN A 286 -7.45 12.16 4.23
N VAL A 287 -8.26 11.86 3.24
CA VAL A 287 -8.70 10.49 2.90
C VAL A 287 -7.72 9.83 1.95
N LEU A 288 -7.05 10.63 1.11
CA LEU A 288 -5.97 10.19 0.22
C LEU A 288 -4.68 9.92 0.98
#